data_511ef4ed8082fafa74a76c611a689af5
#
_entry.id   511ef4ed8082fafa74a76c611a689af5
#
_cell.length_a   1.000
_cell.length_b   1.000
_cell.length_c   1.000
_cell.angle_alpha   90.00
_cell.angle_beta   90.00
_cell.angle_gamma   90.00
#
_symmetry.space_group_name_H-M   'P 1'
#
loop_
_entity.id
_entity.type
_entity.pdbx_description
1 polymer ?
#
loop_
_entity_poly.entity_id
_entity_poly.type
_entity_poly.pdbx_seq_one_letter_code
_entity_poly.pdbx_strand_id
1 'polypeptide(L)'
;MDYLEYKGYKGSVEYSKEDNCLCGKVQGMGNKALILYEGTTIDELRKDFEEGIDSYLEGCKADGVEPVKPFSGKLNLRMTSELHARVAAFSASMGMTINDFINQAIIDELETFIHLKKT
;
A
#
# COMPACT_ATOMS: atom_id res chain seq x y z
N MET A 1 4.57 -7.38 -10.97
CA MET A 1 3.89 -6.11 -11.25
C MET A 1 4.86 -4.96 -11.01
N ASP A 2 5.03 -4.13 -12.02
CA ASP A 2 6.00 -3.04 -11.95
C ASP A 2 5.37 -1.80 -11.34
N TYR A 3 6.16 -1.07 -10.59
CA TYR A 3 5.73 0.17 -9.95
C TYR A 3 6.94 1.09 -9.79
N LEU A 4 6.66 2.36 -9.57
CA LEU A 4 7.68 3.34 -9.25
C LEU A 4 7.91 3.35 -7.74
N GLU A 5 9.12 3.67 -7.32
CA GLU A 5 9.46 3.74 -5.90
C GLU A 5 10.42 4.89 -5.63
N TYR A 6 10.14 5.66 -4.57
CA TYR A 6 10.96 6.80 -4.18
C TYR A 6 10.71 7.12 -2.72
N LYS A 7 11.76 7.19 -1.92
CA LYS A 7 11.70 7.52 -0.49
C LYS A 7 10.67 6.68 0.30
N GLY A 8 10.53 5.41 -0.07
CA GLY A 8 9.59 4.51 0.58
C GLY A 8 8.17 4.57 0.05
N TYR A 9 7.88 5.50 -0.86
CA TYR A 9 6.58 5.62 -1.51
C TYR A 9 6.56 4.83 -2.80
N LYS A 10 5.47 4.13 -3.04
CA LYS A 10 5.28 3.35 -4.26
C LYS A 10 4.14 3.94 -5.07
N GLY A 11 4.30 3.96 -6.38
CA GLY A 11 3.32 4.53 -7.27
C GLY A 11 2.97 3.62 -8.43
N SER A 12 1.72 3.68 -8.88
CA SER A 12 1.24 2.90 -10.02
C SER A 12 1.72 3.50 -11.35
N VAL A 13 1.72 2.66 -12.37
CA VAL A 13 1.98 3.08 -13.75
C VAL A 13 0.78 2.62 -14.57
N GLU A 14 0.04 3.56 -15.12
CA GLU A 14 -1.15 3.28 -15.90
C GLU A 14 -1.12 4.05 -17.21
N TYR A 15 -1.75 3.50 -18.24
CA TYR A 15 -1.88 4.16 -19.52
C TYR A 15 -3.28 4.76 -19.66
N SER A 16 -3.34 6.06 -19.95
CA SER A 16 -4.60 6.73 -20.23
C SER A 16 -4.79 6.86 -21.74
N LYS A 17 -5.70 6.09 -22.28
CA LYS A 17 -6.01 6.11 -23.70
C LYS A 17 -6.63 7.45 -24.12
N GLU A 18 -7.48 7.99 -23.25
CA GLU A 18 -8.17 9.27 -23.53
C GLU A 18 -7.20 10.43 -23.66
N ASP A 19 -6.23 10.51 -22.73
CA ASP A 19 -5.24 11.59 -22.71
C ASP A 19 -3.96 11.23 -23.45
N ASN A 20 -3.86 9.99 -23.90
CA ASN A 20 -2.68 9.47 -24.59
C ASN A 20 -1.39 9.73 -23.81
N CYS A 21 -1.41 9.42 -22.52
CA CYS A 21 -0.29 9.62 -21.64
C CYS A 21 -0.19 8.50 -20.60
N LEU A 22 0.93 8.47 -19.91
CA LEU A 22 1.11 7.61 -18.75
C LEU A 22 0.74 8.40 -17.51
N CYS A 23 0.12 7.75 -16.55
CA CYS A 23 -0.29 8.38 -15.31
C CYS A 23 -0.25 7.39 -14.16
N GLY A 24 -0.41 7.88 -12.95
CA GLY A 24 -0.46 7.04 -11.80
C GLY A 24 -0.74 7.83 -10.53
N LYS A 25 -0.79 7.09 -9.44
CA LYS A 25 -0.98 7.68 -8.11
C LYS A 25 -0.11 6.95 -7.10
N VAL A 26 0.29 7.67 -6.05
CA VAL A 26 1.02 7.07 -4.94
C VAL A 26 0.06 6.16 -4.18
N GLN A 27 0.49 4.94 -3.91
CA GLN A 27 -0.31 3.91 -3.25
C GLN A 27 -0.15 3.96 -1.74
N GLY A 28 -1.15 3.45 -1.02
CA GLY A 28 -1.08 3.32 0.43
C GLY A 28 -1.30 4.59 1.23
N MET A 29 -1.79 5.66 0.59
CA MET A 29 -2.03 6.96 1.26
C MET A 29 -3.43 7.04 1.89
N GLY A 30 -4.33 6.15 1.54
CA GLY A 30 -5.71 6.17 2.03
C GLY A 30 -6.44 7.45 1.61
N ASN A 31 -7.25 7.99 2.53
CA ASN A 31 -8.00 9.23 2.28
C ASN A 31 -7.28 10.48 2.75
N LYS A 32 -6.07 10.34 3.29
CA LYS A 32 -5.36 11.44 3.94
C LYS A 32 -4.57 12.32 2.99
N ALA A 33 -4.14 11.75 1.87
CA ALA A 33 -3.38 12.50 0.88
C ALA A 33 -3.55 11.86 -0.49
N LEU A 34 -3.40 12.66 -1.54
CA LEU A 34 -3.49 12.19 -2.91
C LEU A 34 -2.36 12.83 -3.71
N ILE A 35 -1.50 12.01 -4.27
CA ILE A 35 -0.41 12.45 -5.13
C ILE A 35 -0.60 11.78 -6.48
N LEU A 36 -0.89 12.58 -7.50
CA LEU A 36 -1.06 12.14 -8.88
C LEU A 36 0.09 12.66 -9.72
N TYR A 37 0.42 11.93 -10.75
CA TYR A 37 1.51 12.31 -11.64
C TYR A 37 1.25 11.76 -13.05
N GLU A 38 1.86 12.39 -14.05
CA GLU A 38 1.68 12.00 -15.44
C GLU A 38 2.93 12.32 -16.27
N GLY A 39 3.01 11.74 -17.44
CA GLY A 39 4.10 11.99 -18.37
C GLY A 39 3.84 11.28 -19.69
N THR A 40 4.53 11.69 -20.75
CA THR A 40 4.40 11.04 -22.05
C THR A 40 5.43 9.92 -22.24
N THR A 41 6.45 9.88 -21.39
CA THR A 41 7.45 8.81 -21.36
C THR A 41 7.59 8.31 -19.92
N ILE A 42 8.22 7.15 -19.77
CA ILE A 42 8.49 6.60 -18.42
C ILE A 42 9.39 7.55 -17.62
N ASP A 43 10.39 8.16 -18.28
CA ASP A 43 11.28 9.08 -17.58
C ASP A 43 10.56 10.33 -17.11
N GLU A 44 9.65 10.88 -17.92
CA GLU A 44 8.82 12.01 -17.51
C GLU A 44 7.88 11.63 -16.36
N LEU A 45 7.29 10.45 -16.44
CA LEU A 45 6.40 9.96 -15.40
C LEU A 45 7.12 9.82 -14.08
N ARG A 46 8.31 9.23 -14.10
CA ARG A 46 9.14 9.04 -12.92
C ARG A 46 9.54 10.37 -12.30
N LYS A 47 9.94 11.32 -13.13
CA LYS A 47 10.33 12.64 -12.66
C LYS A 47 9.16 13.35 -11.98
N ASP A 48 7.98 13.30 -12.58
CA ASP A 48 6.78 13.92 -12.01
C ASP A 48 6.38 13.23 -10.70
N PHE A 49 6.49 11.91 -10.65
CA PHE A 49 6.26 11.12 -9.44
C PHE A 49 7.20 11.56 -8.30
N GLU A 50 8.49 11.65 -8.57
CA GLU A 50 9.48 12.02 -7.56
C GLU A 50 9.31 13.46 -7.10
N GLU A 51 9.06 14.38 -8.02
CA GLU A 51 8.80 15.79 -7.70
C GLU A 51 7.52 15.94 -6.87
N GLY A 52 6.48 15.17 -7.19
CA GLY A 52 5.24 15.20 -6.43
C GLY A 52 5.44 14.76 -4.99
N ILE A 53 6.23 13.73 -4.77
CA ILE A 53 6.55 13.25 -3.42
C ILE A 53 7.37 14.30 -2.67
N ASP A 54 8.41 14.85 -3.29
CA ASP A 54 9.24 15.87 -2.66
C ASP A 54 8.43 17.11 -2.29
N SER A 55 7.54 17.54 -3.18
CA SER A 55 6.64 18.67 -2.94
C SER A 55 5.71 18.40 -1.75
N TYR A 56 5.16 17.19 -1.70
CA TYR A 56 4.29 16.77 -0.59
C TYR A 56 5.05 16.80 0.73
N LEU A 57 6.25 16.24 0.76
CA LEU A 57 7.07 16.19 1.99
C LEU A 57 7.47 17.58 2.46
N GLU A 58 7.84 18.46 1.53
CA GLU A 58 8.16 19.85 1.86
C GLU A 58 6.95 20.60 2.42
N GLY A 59 5.77 20.38 1.83
CA GLY A 59 4.54 20.96 2.32
C GLY A 59 4.21 20.53 3.74
N CYS A 60 4.36 19.24 4.04
CA CYS A 60 4.15 18.71 5.38
C CYS A 60 5.12 19.35 6.39
N LYS A 61 6.38 19.48 6.00
CA LYS A 61 7.40 20.08 6.87
C LYS A 61 7.10 21.55 7.15
N ALA A 62 6.69 22.31 6.13
CA ALA A 62 6.32 23.70 6.26
C ALA A 62 5.13 23.91 7.18
N ASP A 63 4.14 23.00 7.10
CA ASP A 63 2.92 23.08 7.90
C ASP A 63 3.05 22.43 9.28
N GLY A 64 4.19 21.81 9.58
CA GLY A 64 4.40 21.12 10.84
C GLY A 64 3.54 19.86 10.99
N VAL A 65 3.15 19.23 9.88
CA VAL A 65 2.31 18.04 9.83
C VAL A 65 3.16 16.82 9.51
N GLU A 66 2.91 15.70 10.18
CA GLU A 66 3.58 14.43 9.86
C GLU A 66 3.11 13.95 8.49
N PRO A 67 4.02 13.60 7.58
CA PRO A 67 3.61 13.02 6.31
C PRO A 67 2.95 11.66 6.50
N VAL A 68 1.99 11.34 5.63
CA VAL A 68 1.36 10.02 5.65
C VAL A 68 2.42 8.98 5.27
N LYS A 69 2.55 7.96 6.10
CA LYS A 69 3.49 6.87 5.84
C LYS A 69 2.74 5.74 5.16
N PRO A 70 3.04 5.45 3.87
CA PRO A 70 2.33 4.37 3.18
C PRO A 70 2.61 3.04 3.87
N PHE A 71 1.58 2.19 3.93
CA PHE A 71 1.72 0.85 4.50
C PHE A 71 2.32 0.89 5.91
N SER A 72 1.66 1.66 6.78
CA SER A 72 2.13 1.87 8.16
C SER A 72 2.16 0.62 9.03
N GLY A 73 1.56 -0.47 8.58
CA GLY A 73 1.39 -1.68 9.37
C GLY A 73 0.11 -1.69 10.20
N LYS A 74 -0.66 -0.60 10.13
CA LYS A 74 -1.95 -0.53 10.82
C LYS A 74 -3.07 -0.71 9.82
N LEU A 75 -3.98 -1.62 10.13
CA LEU A 75 -5.08 -1.96 9.24
C LEU A 75 -6.31 -2.30 10.08
N ASN A 76 -7.46 -1.74 9.71
CA ASN A 76 -8.72 -2.13 10.31
C ASN A 76 -9.30 -3.30 9.53
N LEU A 77 -9.58 -4.39 10.23
CA LEU A 77 -10.12 -5.59 9.62
C LEU A 77 -11.50 -5.85 10.20
N ARG A 78 -12.47 -6.07 9.31
CA ARG A 78 -13.84 -6.44 9.69
C ARG A 78 -14.11 -7.86 9.22
N MET A 79 -14.79 -8.61 10.05
CA MET A 79 -15.18 -9.98 9.74
C MET A 79 -16.54 -10.27 10.34
N THR A 80 -17.15 -11.39 10.00
CA THR A 80 -18.42 -11.77 10.60
C THR A 80 -18.20 -12.10 12.07
N SER A 81 -19.26 -11.96 12.87
CA SER A 81 -19.21 -12.31 14.30
C SER A 81 -18.84 -13.76 14.50
N GLU A 82 -19.34 -14.64 13.62
CA GLU A 82 -19.03 -16.06 13.68
C GLU A 82 -17.55 -16.34 13.46
N LEU A 83 -16.96 -15.73 12.44
CA LEU A 83 -15.54 -15.88 12.15
C LEU A 83 -14.70 -15.29 13.29
N HIS A 84 -15.08 -14.14 13.81
CA HIS A 84 -14.38 -13.51 14.92
C HIS A 84 -14.34 -14.45 16.15
N ALA A 85 -15.47 -15.07 16.47
CA ALA A 85 -15.54 -16.02 17.58
C ALA A 85 -14.63 -17.23 17.37
N ARG A 86 -14.57 -17.75 16.14
CA ARG A 86 -13.72 -18.89 15.80
C ARG A 86 -12.24 -18.52 15.92
N VAL A 87 -11.87 -17.36 15.41
CA VAL A 87 -10.49 -16.87 15.49
C VAL A 87 -10.07 -16.67 16.94
N ALA A 88 -10.94 -16.07 17.76
CA ALA A 88 -10.66 -15.85 19.17
C ALA A 88 -10.45 -17.15 19.94
N ALA A 89 -11.34 -18.12 19.71
CA ALA A 89 -11.24 -19.41 20.38
C ALA A 89 -9.98 -20.19 19.98
N PHE A 90 -9.70 -20.22 18.68
CA PHE A 90 -8.52 -20.93 18.17
C PHE A 90 -7.22 -20.28 18.65
N SER A 91 -7.12 -18.96 18.58
CA SER A 91 -5.93 -18.23 19.03
C SER A 91 -5.65 -18.52 20.51
N ALA A 92 -6.68 -18.46 21.34
CA ALA A 92 -6.56 -18.73 22.76
C ALA A 92 -6.06 -20.16 23.01
N SER A 93 -6.59 -21.14 22.27
CA SER A 93 -6.18 -22.54 22.42
C SER A 93 -4.71 -22.75 22.04
N MET A 94 -4.18 -21.93 21.15
CA MET A 94 -2.79 -22.00 20.70
C MET A 94 -1.86 -21.11 21.52
N GLY A 95 -2.36 -20.40 22.52
CA GLY A 95 -1.56 -19.51 23.34
C GLY A 95 -1.05 -18.29 22.62
N MET A 96 -1.75 -17.82 21.56
CA MET A 96 -1.34 -16.66 20.78
C MET A 96 -2.43 -15.60 20.76
N THR A 97 -2.07 -14.37 20.45
CA THR A 97 -3.04 -13.29 20.32
C THR A 97 -3.78 -13.41 18.99
N ILE A 98 -4.96 -12.79 18.90
CA ILE A 98 -5.72 -12.72 17.65
C ILE A 98 -4.87 -12.04 16.57
N ASN A 99 -4.18 -10.97 16.95
CA ASN A 99 -3.32 -10.24 16.01
C ASN A 99 -2.21 -11.14 15.44
N ASP A 100 -1.54 -11.89 16.29
CA ASP A 100 -0.47 -12.83 15.86
C ASP A 100 -1.03 -13.92 14.96
N PHE A 101 -2.19 -14.46 15.30
CA PHE A 101 -2.84 -15.48 14.49
C PHE A 101 -3.17 -14.94 13.09
N ILE A 102 -3.76 -13.74 13.01
CA ILE A 102 -4.12 -13.14 11.72
C ILE A 102 -2.87 -12.88 10.87
N ASN A 103 -1.82 -12.33 11.48
CA ASN A 103 -0.56 -12.10 10.77
C ASN A 103 0.03 -13.39 10.21
N GLN A 104 0.05 -14.44 11.02
CA GLN A 104 0.59 -15.73 10.59
C GLN A 104 -0.25 -16.32 9.45
N ALA A 105 -1.57 -16.21 9.54
CA ALA A 105 -2.47 -16.68 8.49
C ALA A 105 -2.22 -15.95 7.17
N ILE A 106 -2.00 -14.65 7.21
CA ILE A 106 -1.72 -13.84 6.02
C ILE A 106 -0.37 -14.24 5.42
N ILE A 107 0.65 -14.41 6.24
CA ILE A 107 1.98 -14.84 5.79
C ILE A 107 1.88 -16.20 5.09
N ASP A 108 1.20 -17.14 5.73
CA ASP A 108 1.04 -18.50 5.19
C ASP A 108 0.31 -18.47 3.83
N GLU A 109 -0.74 -17.67 3.72
CA GLU A 109 -1.50 -17.57 2.48
C GLU A 109 -0.68 -16.93 1.36
N LEU A 110 0.06 -15.88 1.66
CA LEU A 110 0.94 -15.23 0.69
C LEU A 110 2.01 -16.19 0.19
N GLU A 111 2.63 -16.96 1.08
CA GLU A 111 3.65 -17.95 0.73
C GLU A 111 3.06 -19.05 -0.14
N THR A 112 1.85 -19.48 0.16
CA THR A 112 1.14 -20.49 -0.64
C THR A 112 0.93 -20.00 -2.07
N PHE A 113 0.44 -18.76 -2.25
CA PHE A 113 0.24 -18.19 -3.58
C PHE A 113 1.54 -17.97 -4.33
N ILE A 114 2.57 -17.50 -3.65
CA ILE A 114 3.89 -17.28 -4.28
C ILE A 114 4.47 -18.62 -4.75
N HIS A 115 4.33 -19.66 -3.94
CA HIS A 115 4.80 -21.01 -4.29
C HIS A 115 4.05 -21.56 -5.50
N LEU A 116 2.73 -21.39 -5.55
CA LEU A 116 1.92 -21.85 -6.67
C LEU A 116 2.28 -21.13 -7.99
N LYS A 117 2.62 -19.84 -7.93
CA LYS A 117 3.02 -19.08 -9.11
C LYS A 117 4.37 -19.49 -9.66
N LYS A 118 5.23 -20.09 -8.83
CA LYS A 118 6.57 -20.54 -9.25
C LYS A 118 6.55 -21.92 -9.91
N THR A 119 5.47 -22.65 -9.75
CA THR A 119 5.30 -23.95 -10.38
C THR A 119 4.47 -23.82 -11.64
#